data_2022c7ec1f314eb658a589a02040b791
#
_entry.id   2022c7ec1f314eb658a589a02040b791
#
_cell.length_a   1.000
_cell.length_b   1.000
_cell.length_c   1.000
_cell.angle_alpha   90.00
_cell.angle_beta   90.00
_cell.angle_gamma   90.00
#
_symmetry.space_group_name_H-M   'P 1'
#
loop_
_entity.id
_entity.type
_entity.pdbx_description
1 polymer ?
#
loop_
_entity_poly.entity_id
_entity_poly.type
_entity_poly.pdbx_seq_one_letter_code
_entity_poly.pdbx_strand_id
1 'polypeptide(L)'
;LIRKKYMNNHRLKEFSDVDIYLHQVVYSFIRNPKIHTALSDTYAVADGRLKKLIQEALDELEYSMSEYVYEEALGIIENNYQCSRIRTLHRFLISVETKGGRYKNALQVLLKDFDRWVKNIYEYEYELKLIKRDTTIGIFISIALSAITMFMCLVLNRYSTASSDITSDYIFQISTAIFLIL
;
A
#
# COMPACT_ATOMS: atom_id res chain seq x y z
N LEU A 1 13.57 -8.89 -9.14
CA LEU A 1 12.65 -7.85 -9.64
C LEU A 1 11.20 -8.34 -9.70
N ILE A 2 10.92 -9.50 -10.29
CA ILE A 2 9.57 -10.08 -10.48
C ILE A 2 8.88 -10.34 -9.12
N ARG A 3 9.58 -10.96 -8.16
CA ARG A 3 9.03 -11.28 -6.83
C ARG A 3 8.63 -10.01 -6.05
N LYS A 4 9.42 -8.93 -6.14
CA LYS A 4 9.14 -7.66 -5.47
C LYS A 4 7.93 -6.94 -6.08
N LYS A 5 7.75 -7.02 -7.41
CA LYS A 5 6.59 -6.47 -8.13
C LYS A 5 5.31 -7.24 -7.78
N TYR A 6 5.39 -8.57 -7.67
CA TYR A 6 4.26 -9.41 -7.29
C TYR A 6 3.79 -9.13 -5.86
N MET A 7 4.72 -9.04 -4.89
CA MET A 7 4.39 -8.69 -3.50
C MET A 7 3.78 -7.28 -3.38
N ASN A 8 4.25 -6.31 -4.17
CA ASN A 8 3.71 -4.96 -4.14
C ASN A 8 2.28 -4.91 -4.70
N ASN A 9 2.00 -5.65 -5.78
CA ASN A 9 0.65 -5.74 -6.34
C ASN A 9 -0.32 -6.45 -5.40
N HIS A 10 0.12 -7.47 -4.67
CA HIS A 10 -0.70 -8.18 -3.70
C HIS A 10 -1.09 -7.25 -2.52
N ARG A 11 -0.13 -6.50 -1.98
CA ARG A 11 -0.37 -5.53 -0.91
C ARG A 11 -1.33 -4.41 -1.33
N LEU A 12 -1.18 -3.90 -2.56
CA LEU A 12 -2.09 -2.87 -3.09
C LEU A 12 -3.51 -3.41 -3.27
N LYS A 13 -3.66 -4.67 -3.67
CA LYS A 13 -4.97 -5.31 -3.79
C LYS A 13 -5.60 -5.53 -2.42
N GLU A 14 -4.86 -6.03 -1.44
CA GLU A 14 -5.34 -6.18 -0.06
C GLU A 14 -5.77 -4.83 0.53
N PHE A 15 -5.00 -3.77 0.26
CA PHE A 15 -5.35 -2.42 0.69
C PHE A 15 -6.64 -1.92 0.02
N SER A 16 -6.80 -2.16 -1.29
CA SER A 16 -8.02 -1.82 -2.02
C SER A 16 -9.24 -2.57 -1.50
N ASP A 17 -9.09 -3.85 -1.16
CA ASP A 17 -10.16 -4.66 -0.57
C ASP A 17 -10.59 -4.09 0.79
N VAL A 18 -9.63 -3.69 1.63
CA VAL A 18 -9.88 -3.07 2.94
C VAL A 18 -10.58 -1.72 2.78
N ASP A 19 -10.15 -0.89 1.84
CA ASP A 19 -10.74 0.40 1.53
C ASP A 19 -12.21 0.25 1.12
N ILE A 20 -12.49 -0.61 0.13
CA ILE A 20 -13.85 -0.91 -0.33
C ILE A 20 -14.70 -1.42 0.84
N TYR A 21 -14.18 -2.36 1.64
CA TYR A 21 -14.89 -2.92 2.77
C TYR A 21 -15.27 -1.86 3.81
N LEU A 22 -14.31 -1.07 4.27
CA LEU A 22 -14.55 -0.06 5.31
C LEU A 22 -15.61 0.96 4.87
N HIS A 23 -15.52 1.46 3.65
CA HIS A 23 -16.45 2.46 3.13
C HIS A 23 -17.85 1.89 2.91
N GLN A 24 -17.98 0.75 2.24
CA GLN A 24 -19.27 0.16 1.92
C GLN A 24 -20.04 -0.27 3.18
N VAL A 25 -19.34 -0.92 4.12
CA VAL A 25 -19.96 -1.32 5.39
C VAL A 25 -20.47 -0.10 6.15
N VAL A 26 -19.68 0.97 6.26
CA VAL A 26 -20.09 2.19 6.97
C VAL A 26 -21.28 2.87 6.25
N TYR A 27 -21.22 3.03 4.93
CA TYR A 27 -22.32 3.64 4.17
C TYR A 27 -23.63 2.84 4.29
N SER A 28 -23.56 1.52 4.20
CA SER A 28 -24.74 0.68 4.36
C SER A 28 -25.30 0.75 5.78
N PHE A 29 -24.41 0.68 6.79
CA PHE A 29 -24.83 0.70 8.19
C PHE A 29 -25.41 2.06 8.63
N ILE A 30 -24.93 3.19 8.09
CA ILE A 30 -25.54 4.51 8.32
C ILE A 30 -27.00 4.53 7.84
N ARG A 31 -27.26 3.87 6.71
CA ARG A 31 -28.61 3.77 6.12
C ARG A 31 -29.50 2.81 6.88
N ASN A 32 -28.98 1.63 7.21
CA ASN A 32 -29.66 0.59 7.96
C ASN A 32 -28.70 -0.03 8.98
N PRO A 33 -28.91 0.21 10.30
CA PRO A 33 -27.98 -0.23 11.36
C PRO A 33 -28.11 -1.73 11.64
N LYS A 34 -27.85 -2.56 10.64
CA LYS A 34 -27.83 -4.01 10.71
C LYS A 34 -26.57 -4.55 10.05
N ILE A 35 -25.80 -5.36 10.81
CA ILE A 35 -24.54 -5.96 10.35
C ILE A 35 -24.81 -6.85 9.15
N HIS A 36 -25.82 -7.68 9.20
CA HIS A 36 -26.18 -8.56 8.08
C HIS A 36 -26.44 -7.77 6.80
N THR A 37 -27.24 -6.69 6.86
CA THR A 37 -27.53 -5.83 5.71
C THR A 37 -26.26 -5.16 5.18
N ALA A 38 -25.41 -4.65 6.08
CA ALA A 38 -24.18 -3.99 5.70
C ALA A 38 -23.21 -4.95 5.00
N LEU A 39 -23.10 -6.19 5.46
CA LEU A 39 -22.30 -7.23 4.80
C LEU A 39 -22.90 -7.64 3.45
N SER A 40 -24.23 -7.82 3.37
CA SER A 40 -24.91 -8.18 2.13
C SER A 40 -24.73 -7.11 1.04
N ASP A 41 -24.88 -5.82 1.39
CA ASP A 41 -24.65 -4.71 0.47
C ASP A 41 -23.18 -4.66 0.01
N THR A 42 -22.26 -4.95 0.93
CA THR A 42 -20.80 -4.98 0.62
C THR A 42 -20.47 -6.18 -0.27
N TYR A 43 -21.09 -7.34 -0.06
CA TYR A 43 -20.96 -8.52 -0.90
C TYR A 43 -21.30 -8.25 -2.37
N ALA A 44 -22.32 -7.41 -2.62
CA ALA A 44 -22.75 -7.06 -3.96
C ALA A 44 -21.68 -6.31 -4.78
N VAL A 45 -20.83 -5.53 -4.12
CA VAL A 45 -19.77 -4.72 -4.75
C VAL A 45 -18.36 -5.30 -4.58
N ALA A 46 -18.19 -6.26 -3.67
CA ALA A 46 -16.91 -6.90 -3.41
C ALA A 46 -16.54 -7.91 -4.50
N ASP A 47 -15.24 -8.08 -4.72
CA ASP A 47 -14.69 -9.01 -5.68
C ASP A 47 -13.65 -9.96 -5.05
N GLY A 48 -13.39 -11.07 -5.73
CA GLY A 48 -12.27 -11.98 -5.46
C GLY A 48 -12.26 -12.54 -4.03
N ARG A 49 -11.16 -12.29 -3.29
CA ARG A 49 -10.95 -12.79 -1.92
C ARG A 49 -11.92 -12.16 -0.92
N LEU A 50 -12.10 -10.85 -1.01
CA LEU A 50 -13.00 -10.12 -0.11
C LEU A 50 -14.42 -10.65 -0.20
N LYS A 51 -14.91 -10.89 -1.42
CA LYS A 51 -16.26 -11.43 -1.65
C LYS A 51 -16.46 -12.79 -0.98
N LYS A 52 -15.47 -13.68 -1.08
CA LYS A 52 -15.53 -15.01 -0.44
C LYS A 52 -15.60 -14.91 1.08
N LEU A 53 -14.77 -14.05 1.68
CA LEU A 53 -14.75 -13.86 3.13
C LEU A 53 -16.04 -13.24 3.66
N ILE A 54 -16.65 -12.34 2.89
CA ILE A 54 -17.97 -11.77 3.25
C ILE A 54 -19.04 -12.84 3.15
N GLN A 55 -18.98 -13.73 2.14
CA GLN A 55 -19.91 -14.84 2.04
C GLN A 55 -19.79 -15.78 3.24
N GLU A 56 -18.59 -16.19 3.61
CA GLU A 56 -18.33 -17.01 4.80
C GLU A 56 -18.86 -16.35 6.09
N ALA A 57 -18.68 -15.03 6.23
CA ALA A 57 -19.22 -14.29 7.36
C ALA A 57 -20.76 -14.21 7.35
N LEU A 58 -21.39 -14.08 6.18
CA LEU A 58 -22.86 -14.11 6.06
C LEU A 58 -23.42 -15.50 6.38
N ASP A 59 -22.78 -16.55 5.89
CA ASP A 59 -23.17 -17.92 6.17
C ASP A 59 -23.06 -18.21 7.68
N GLU A 60 -22.02 -17.70 8.36
CA GLU A 60 -21.88 -17.80 9.83
C GLU A 60 -23.01 -17.10 10.55
N LEU A 61 -23.41 -15.90 10.11
CA LEU A 61 -24.54 -15.15 10.69
C LEU A 61 -25.89 -15.85 10.51
N GLU A 62 -26.07 -16.65 9.44
CA GLU A 62 -27.32 -17.33 9.15
C GLU A 62 -27.45 -18.69 9.86
N TYR A 63 -26.32 -19.42 9.99
CA TYR A 63 -26.36 -20.81 10.46
C TYR A 63 -25.86 -21.02 11.87
N SER A 64 -25.09 -20.08 12.45
CA SER A 64 -24.57 -20.20 13.80
C SER A 64 -25.67 -19.87 14.85
N MET A 65 -25.74 -20.70 15.88
CA MET A 65 -26.57 -20.47 17.07
C MET A 65 -25.75 -19.94 18.26
N SER A 66 -24.56 -19.43 17.99
CA SER A 66 -23.65 -18.93 19.02
C SER A 66 -24.16 -17.62 19.61
N GLU A 67 -23.96 -17.43 20.92
CA GLU A 67 -24.19 -16.15 21.61
C GLU A 67 -23.27 -15.04 21.07
N TYR A 68 -22.11 -15.41 20.49
CA TYR A 68 -21.07 -14.53 19.96
C TYR A 68 -21.05 -14.53 18.41
N VAL A 69 -22.18 -14.78 17.77
CA VAL A 69 -22.27 -14.94 16.32
C VAL A 69 -21.68 -13.74 15.54
N TYR A 70 -21.87 -12.51 16.03
CA TYR A 70 -21.31 -11.32 15.37
C TYR A 70 -19.79 -11.28 15.45
N GLU A 71 -19.22 -11.62 16.60
CA GLU A 71 -17.78 -11.68 16.82
C GLU A 71 -17.14 -12.77 15.96
N GLU A 72 -17.78 -13.93 15.88
CA GLU A 72 -17.30 -15.08 15.09
C GLU A 72 -17.34 -14.77 13.60
N ALA A 73 -18.47 -14.30 13.08
CA ALA A 73 -18.63 -13.94 11.68
C ALA A 73 -17.68 -12.82 11.24
N LEU A 74 -17.62 -11.72 11.98
CA LEU A 74 -16.73 -10.60 11.67
C LEU A 74 -15.25 -10.96 11.89
N GLY A 75 -14.97 -11.88 12.81
CA GLY A 75 -13.64 -12.44 13.06
C GLY A 75 -13.02 -13.11 11.84
N ILE A 76 -13.82 -13.71 10.94
CA ILE A 76 -13.37 -14.29 9.68
C ILE A 76 -12.63 -13.23 8.84
N ILE A 77 -13.21 -12.04 8.72
CA ILE A 77 -12.65 -10.93 7.96
C ILE A 77 -11.42 -10.33 8.67
N GLU A 78 -11.50 -10.12 10.00
CA GLU A 78 -10.42 -9.57 10.83
C GLU A 78 -9.14 -10.42 10.75
N ASN A 79 -9.27 -11.74 10.86
CA ASN A 79 -8.14 -12.66 10.84
C ASN A 79 -7.45 -12.71 9.46
N ASN A 80 -8.20 -12.47 8.40
CA ASN A 80 -7.68 -12.52 7.05
C ASN A 80 -6.98 -11.22 6.61
N TYR A 81 -7.43 -10.04 7.06
CA TYR A 81 -6.84 -8.76 6.68
C TYR A 81 -5.96 -8.13 7.75
N GLN A 82 -6.03 -8.58 9.01
CA GLN A 82 -5.22 -8.12 10.16
C GLN A 82 -5.14 -6.58 10.30
N CYS A 83 -6.20 -5.88 9.90
CA CYS A 83 -6.29 -4.44 9.91
C CYS A 83 -6.97 -3.94 11.19
N SER A 84 -6.26 -3.11 11.98
CA SER A 84 -6.81 -2.56 13.23
C SER A 84 -8.07 -1.71 13.01
N ARG A 85 -8.22 -1.06 11.85
CA ARG A 85 -9.40 -0.27 11.50
C ARG A 85 -10.64 -1.12 11.27
N ILE A 86 -10.49 -2.27 10.62
CA ILE A 86 -11.56 -3.27 10.49
C ILE A 86 -12.04 -3.69 11.88
N ARG A 87 -11.12 -4.06 12.77
CA ARG A 87 -11.44 -4.46 14.14
C ARG A 87 -12.16 -3.37 14.94
N THR A 88 -11.70 -2.12 14.81
CA THR A 88 -12.34 -0.98 15.48
C THR A 88 -13.76 -0.76 14.95
N LEU A 89 -13.95 -0.82 13.62
CA LEU A 89 -15.26 -0.73 13.00
C LEU A 89 -16.19 -1.83 13.49
N HIS A 90 -15.78 -3.09 13.45
CA HIS A 90 -16.59 -4.23 13.86
C HIS A 90 -17.08 -4.12 15.31
N ARG A 91 -16.17 -3.82 16.24
CA ARG A 91 -16.56 -3.59 17.65
C ARG A 91 -17.58 -2.48 17.80
N PHE A 92 -17.45 -1.41 16.99
CA PHE A 92 -18.40 -0.32 16.99
C PHE A 92 -19.76 -0.78 16.45
N LEU A 93 -19.80 -1.50 15.32
CA LEU A 93 -21.03 -2.02 14.70
C LEU A 93 -21.78 -2.96 15.65
N ILE A 94 -21.08 -3.92 16.28
CA ILE A 94 -21.64 -4.83 17.27
C ILE A 94 -22.24 -4.03 18.45
N SER A 95 -21.51 -3.05 18.96
CA SER A 95 -21.99 -2.23 20.07
C SER A 95 -23.26 -1.44 19.71
N VAL A 96 -23.36 -0.93 18.48
CA VAL A 96 -24.55 -0.20 18.00
C VAL A 96 -25.72 -1.14 17.80
N GLU A 97 -25.52 -2.30 17.19
CA GLU A 97 -26.60 -3.26 16.91
C GLU A 97 -27.15 -3.87 18.21
N THR A 98 -26.30 -4.14 19.20
CA THR A 98 -26.70 -4.75 20.48
C THR A 98 -27.25 -3.74 21.47
N LYS A 99 -26.66 -2.54 21.56
CA LYS A 99 -26.99 -1.54 22.59
C LYS A 99 -27.80 -0.36 22.05
N GLY A 100 -27.81 -0.16 20.72
CA GLY A 100 -28.39 1.01 20.07
C GLY A 100 -27.58 2.29 20.33
N GLY A 101 -28.22 3.44 20.15
CA GLY A 101 -27.64 4.74 20.46
C GLY A 101 -27.45 5.68 19.28
N ARG A 102 -26.82 6.82 19.53
CA ARG A 102 -26.52 7.84 18.49
C ARG A 102 -25.23 7.49 17.77
N TYR A 103 -25.34 6.73 16.69
CA TYR A 103 -24.18 6.18 15.97
C TYR A 103 -23.77 6.99 14.72
N LYS A 104 -24.69 7.74 14.10
CA LYS A 104 -24.42 8.37 12.79
C LYS A 104 -23.24 9.33 12.80
N ASN A 105 -23.16 10.20 13.82
CA ASN A 105 -22.05 11.15 13.92
C ASN A 105 -20.70 10.43 14.16
N ALA A 106 -20.71 9.40 14.99
CA ALA A 106 -19.50 8.61 15.25
C ALA A 106 -19.02 7.86 14.01
N LEU A 107 -19.93 7.26 13.22
CA LEU A 107 -19.60 6.63 11.94
C LEU A 107 -19.07 7.64 10.92
N GLN A 108 -19.59 8.86 10.88
CA GLN A 108 -19.06 9.92 10.01
C GLN A 108 -17.62 10.32 10.40
N VAL A 109 -17.32 10.35 11.69
CA VAL A 109 -15.95 10.60 12.18
C VAL A 109 -15.02 9.46 11.79
N LEU A 110 -15.46 8.21 11.96
CA LEU A 110 -14.69 7.03 11.52
C LEU A 110 -14.44 7.06 10.01
N LEU A 111 -15.46 7.41 9.21
CA LEU A 111 -15.33 7.52 7.76
C LEU A 111 -14.27 8.55 7.37
N LYS A 112 -14.28 9.74 7.99
CA LYS A 112 -13.26 10.77 7.76
C LYS A 112 -11.84 10.30 8.16
N ASP A 113 -11.72 9.47 9.20
CA ASP A 113 -10.43 8.89 9.57
C ASP A 113 -9.97 7.85 8.53
N PHE A 114 -10.88 7.06 7.99
CA PHE A 114 -10.59 6.11 6.91
C PHE A 114 -10.17 6.85 5.63
N ASP A 115 -10.89 7.89 5.20
CA ASP A 115 -10.52 8.73 4.06
C ASP A 115 -9.11 9.29 4.20
N ARG A 116 -8.79 9.85 5.38
CA ARG A 116 -7.46 10.40 5.66
C ARG A 116 -6.38 9.31 5.61
N TRP A 117 -6.65 8.15 6.17
CA TRP A 117 -5.72 7.03 6.15
C TRP A 117 -5.47 6.51 4.74
N VAL A 118 -6.52 6.33 3.95
CA VAL A 118 -6.47 5.92 2.55
C VAL A 118 -5.64 6.91 1.74
N LYS A 119 -5.94 8.20 1.88
CA LYS A 119 -5.20 9.28 1.22
C LYS A 119 -3.70 9.24 1.55
N ASN A 120 -3.35 9.12 2.84
CA ASN A 120 -1.94 9.06 3.28
C ASN A 120 -1.21 7.85 2.68
N ILE A 121 -1.87 6.69 2.54
CA ILE A 121 -1.26 5.51 1.91
C ILE A 121 -1.01 5.74 0.42
N TYR A 122 -1.97 6.32 -0.31
CA TYR A 122 -1.78 6.64 -1.73
C TYR A 122 -0.71 7.70 -1.95
N GLU A 123 -0.65 8.74 -1.12
CA GLU A 123 0.41 9.76 -1.17
C GLU A 123 1.79 9.13 -0.93
N TYR A 124 1.92 8.29 0.09
CA TYR A 124 3.17 7.58 0.39
C TYR A 124 3.61 6.67 -0.77
N GLU A 125 2.70 5.90 -1.36
CA GLU A 125 3.01 5.06 -2.53
C GLU A 125 3.42 5.90 -3.76
N TYR A 126 2.79 7.05 -3.95
CA TYR A 126 3.15 7.98 -5.01
C TYR A 126 4.55 8.56 -4.82
N GLU A 127 4.86 9.05 -3.61
CA GLU A 127 6.19 9.56 -3.26
C GLU A 127 7.28 8.50 -3.45
N LEU A 128 7.04 7.26 -3.03
CA LEU A 128 7.97 6.16 -3.26
C LEU A 128 8.23 5.90 -4.75
N LYS A 129 7.22 6.04 -5.60
CA LYS A 129 7.38 5.90 -7.05
C LYS A 129 8.22 7.04 -7.63
N LEU A 130 8.01 8.27 -7.16
CA LEU A 130 8.81 9.43 -7.57
C LEU A 130 10.27 9.27 -7.18
N ILE A 131 10.54 8.93 -5.92
CA ILE A 131 11.92 8.71 -5.42
C ILE A 131 12.63 7.62 -6.24
N LYS A 132 11.97 6.50 -6.52
CA LYS A 132 12.56 5.44 -7.34
C LYS A 132 12.89 5.91 -8.76
N ARG A 133 12.01 6.70 -9.37
CA ARG A 133 12.23 7.26 -10.71
C ARG A 133 13.42 8.22 -10.70
N ASP A 134 13.43 9.14 -9.76
CA ASP A 134 14.44 10.19 -9.66
C ASP A 134 15.82 9.60 -9.34
N THR A 135 15.89 8.60 -8.46
CA THR A 135 17.11 7.84 -8.20
C THR A 135 17.61 7.13 -9.47
N THR A 136 16.72 6.50 -10.23
CA THR A 136 17.09 5.82 -11.47
C THR A 136 17.65 6.80 -12.50
N ILE A 137 17.01 7.95 -12.68
CA ILE A 137 17.48 9.02 -13.58
C ILE A 137 18.84 9.52 -13.12
N GLY A 138 19.03 9.77 -11.83
CA GLY A 138 20.31 10.21 -11.25
C GLY A 138 21.45 9.24 -11.55
N ILE A 139 21.22 7.93 -11.43
CA ILE A 139 22.20 6.90 -11.76
C ILE A 139 22.59 6.98 -13.25
N PHE A 140 21.63 7.10 -14.16
CA PHE A 140 21.92 7.20 -15.59
C PHE A 140 22.71 8.47 -15.94
N ILE A 141 22.36 9.60 -15.33
CA ILE A 141 23.11 10.86 -15.52
C ILE A 141 24.55 10.72 -15.02
N SER A 142 24.76 10.11 -13.84
CA SER A 142 26.09 9.89 -13.28
C SER A 142 26.97 9.01 -14.19
N ILE A 143 26.41 7.93 -14.72
CA ILE A 143 27.12 7.04 -15.66
C ILE A 143 27.47 7.81 -16.96
N ALA A 144 26.56 8.61 -17.49
CA ALA A 144 26.81 9.39 -18.71
C ALA A 144 27.92 10.43 -18.49
N LEU A 145 27.90 11.16 -17.36
CA LEU A 145 28.96 12.13 -17.03
C LEU A 145 30.30 11.46 -16.85
N SER A 146 30.36 10.30 -16.18
CA SER A 146 31.59 9.52 -16.03
C SER A 146 32.16 9.08 -17.38
N ALA A 147 31.31 8.61 -18.29
CA ALA A 147 31.75 8.21 -19.64
C ALA A 147 32.28 9.41 -20.45
N ILE A 148 31.65 10.58 -20.35
CA ILE A 148 32.11 11.80 -21.02
C ILE A 148 33.48 12.23 -20.46
N THR A 149 33.67 12.21 -19.15
CA THR A 149 34.93 12.56 -18.51
C THR A 149 36.04 11.63 -18.96
N MET A 150 35.78 10.31 -18.98
CA MET A 150 36.73 9.31 -19.45
C MET A 150 37.11 9.53 -20.93
N PHE A 151 36.12 9.81 -21.78
CA PHE A 151 36.36 10.11 -23.21
C PHE A 151 37.22 11.36 -23.37
N MET A 152 36.94 12.45 -22.64
CA MET A 152 37.73 13.70 -22.68
C MET A 152 39.20 13.42 -22.25
N CYS A 153 39.41 12.62 -21.21
CA CYS A 153 40.79 12.24 -20.79
C CYS A 153 41.53 11.46 -21.90
N LEU A 154 40.85 10.53 -22.57
CA LEU A 154 41.44 9.79 -23.68
C LEU A 154 41.80 10.70 -24.86
N VAL A 155 40.94 11.66 -25.21
CA VAL A 155 41.18 12.65 -26.27
C VAL A 155 42.38 13.54 -25.90
N LEU A 156 42.42 14.08 -24.68
CA LEU A 156 43.54 14.93 -24.20
C LEU A 156 44.85 14.17 -24.18
N ASN A 157 44.85 12.92 -23.71
CA ASN A 157 46.04 12.06 -23.70
C ASN A 157 46.61 11.80 -25.10
N ARG A 158 45.72 11.70 -26.10
CA ARG A 158 46.11 11.50 -27.51
C ARG A 158 46.71 12.76 -28.15
N TYR A 159 46.34 13.95 -27.70
CA TYR A 159 46.83 15.23 -28.23
C TYR A 159 47.96 15.83 -27.40
N SER A 160 48.17 15.34 -26.16
CA SER A 160 49.25 15.78 -25.30
C SER A 160 50.53 15.04 -25.65
N THR A 161 51.55 15.76 -26.15
CA THR A 161 52.95 15.25 -26.34
C THR A 161 53.70 15.12 -25.05
N ALA A 162 53.12 15.41 -23.89
CA ALA A 162 53.70 15.25 -22.57
C ALA A 162 53.31 13.88 -22.02
N SER A 163 54.26 13.02 -21.84
CA SER A 163 54.18 11.61 -21.48
C SER A 163 53.76 11.33 -20.02
N SER A 164 52.64 11.79 -19.58
CA SER A 164 52.02 11.25 -18.39
C SER A 164 50.69 10.60 -18.77
N ASP A 165 50.64 9.31 -18.69
CA ASP A 165 49.46 8.51 -18.98
C ASP A 165 48.43 8.73 -17.85
N ILE A 166 47.59 9.77 -18.01
CA ILE A 166 46.64 10.24 -17.02
C ILE A 166 45.67 9.12 -16.61
N THR A 167 45.42 8.17 -17.51
CA THR A 167 44.52 7.04 -17.24
C THR A 167 45.12 5.97 -16.33
N SER A 168 46.44 5.93 -16.21
CA SER A 168 47.16 5.03 -15.29
C SER A 168 47.43 5.64 -13.91
N ASP A 169 47.08 6.90 -13.70
CA ASP A 169 47.21 7.56 -12.39
C ASP A 169 46.20 6.97 -11.40
N TYR A 170 46.70 6.47 -10.28
CA TYR A 170 45.88 5.91 -9.18
C TYR A 170 44.80 6.88 -8.69
N ILE A 171 45.09 8.18 -8.69
CA ILE A 171 44.12 9.21 -8.26
C ILE A 171 42.94 9.25 -9.21
N PHE A 172 43.15 9.14 -10.52
CA PHE A 172 42.08 9.11 -11.52
C PHE A 172 41.22 7.84 -11.37
N GLN A 173 41.87 6.67 -11.20
CA GLN A 173 41.15 5.40 -11.03
C GLN A 173 40.32 5.38 -9.75
N ILE A 174 40.83 5.89 -8.62
CA ILE A 174 40.09 5.99 -7.36
C ILE A 174 38.94 6.96 -7.49
N SER A 175 39.12 8.14 -8.10
CA SER A 175 38.06 9.11 -8.29
C SER A 175 36.92 8.58 -9.16
N THR A 176 37.25 7.85 -10.23
CA THR A 176 36.28 7.22 -11.11
C THR A 176 35.52 6.09 -10.40
N ALA A 177 36.21 5.29 -9.58
CA ALA A 177 35.56 4.24 -8.79
C ALA A 177 34.61 4.82 -7.73
N ILE A 178 35.00 5.88 -7.05
CA ILE A 178 34.12 6.59 -6.09
C ILE A 178 32.87 7.15 -6.81
N PHE A 179 33.03 7.71 -8.01
CA PHE A 179 31.92 8.28 -8.78
C PHE A 179 30.94 7.22 -9.31
N LEU A 180 31.39 5.98 -9.50
CA LEU A 180 30.55 4.86 -9.91
C LEU A 180 29.80 4.18 -8.75
N ILE A 181 30.25 4.40 -7.51
CA ILE A 181 29.66 3.82 -6.30
C ILE A 181 28.62 4.75 -5.66
N LEU A 182 28.73 6.05 -5.88
CA LEU A 182 27.75 7.06 -5.45
C LEU A 182 26.53 7.13 -6.36
#